data_05afedf4b6e8b9e4a317c23dc3d71c5d
#
_entry.id   05afedf4b6e8b9e4a317c23dc3d71c5d
#
_cell.length_a   1.000
_cell.length_b   1.000
_cell.length_c   1.000
_cell.angle_alpha   90.00
_cell.angle_beta   90.00
_cell.angle_gamma   90.00
#
_symmetry.space_group_name_H-M   'P 1'
#
loop_
_entity.id
_entity.type
_entity.pdbx_description
1 polymer ?
#
loop_
_entity_poly.entity_id
_entity_poly.type
_entity_poly.pdbx_seq_one_letter_code
_entity_poly.pdbx_strand_id
1 'polypeptide(L)'
;KSVVGETLVEDTEEVSSTEETKSAEEEAAEQWEKGYGLPVDEQEEKEAANDCKKMMELIFDIYKDADKGTASNVVLNDETVLEMQKRLMETGCPVSTLVTYSNMGNYESVDSYLENCTAGERGSVVVYEIHSDGGIGRIKYIYDGTDMYVVSAGSVWNKNGKSGMSYISYTRIKEWKYTDKGWFCYEL
;
A
#
# COMPACT_ATOMS: atom_id res chain seq x y z
N LYS A 1 -78.56 8.88 28.13
CA LYS A 1 -78.03 9.24 26.79
C LYS A 1 -76.62 8.65 26.68
N SER A 2 -76.58 7.57 25.98
CA SER A 2 -75.28 6.87 25.61
C SER A 2 -74.59 7.59 24.51
N VAL A 3 -73.27 7.73 24.61
CA VAL A 3 -72.40 8.01 23.49
C VAL A 3 -71.40 6.88 23.43
N VAL A 4 -71.45 6.17 22.30
CA VAL A 4 -70.58 5.07 21.91
C VAL A 4 -69.28 5.71 21.37
N GLY A 5 -68.14 5.36 21.91
CA GLY A 5 -66.85 5.70 21.38
C GLY A 5 -66.33 4.57 20.51
N GLU A 6 -66.11 4.84 19.23
CA GLU A 6 -65.44 3.95 18.30
C GLU A 6 -63.94 3.92 18.58
N THR A 7 -63.40 2.76 18.79
CA THR A 7 -61.98 2.52 18.94
C THR A 7 -61.42 2.22 17.54
N LEU A 8 -60.62 3.15 17.02
CA LEU A 8 -59.77 2.94 15.83
C LEU A 8 -58.63 2.02 16.21
N VAL A 9 -58.57 0.87 15.58
CA VAL A 9 -57.40 -0.03 15.61
C VAL A 9 -56.47 0.44 14.52
N GLU A 10 -55.34 1.00 14.91
CA GLU A 10 -54.22 1.26 14.01
C GLU A 10 -53.49 -0.06 13.77
N ASP A 11 -53.58 -0.54 12.54
CA ASP A 11 -52.82 -1.66 12.02
C ASP A 11 -51.39 -1.17 11.77
N THR A 12 -50.49 -1.45 12.70
CA THR A 12 -49.05 -1.24 12.51
C THR A 12 -48.49 -2.43 11.73
N GLU A 13 -48.35 -2.27 10.44
CA GLU A 13 -47.49 -3.15 9.62
C GLU A 13 -46.05 -3.05 10.11
N GLU A 14 -45.58 -4.06 10.84
CA GLU A 14 -44.19 -4.31 11.09
C GLU A 14 -43.52 -4.64 9.75
N VAL A 15 -42.85 -3.66 9.15
CA VAL A 15 -41.89 -3.90 8.06
C VAL A 15 -40.67 -4.59 8.67
N SER A 16 -40.71 -5.91 8.71
CA SER A 16 -39.54 -6.75 8.98
C SER A 16 -38.57 -6.61 7.82
N SER A 17 -37.61 -5.70 7.95
CA SER A 17 -36.42 -5.70 7.09
C SER A 17 -35.54 -6.87 7.51
N THR A 18 -35.73 -8.03 6.88
CA THR A 18 -34.74 -9.11 6.90
C THR A 18 -33.53 -8.60 6.15
N GLU A 19 -32.55 -8.05 6.88
CA GLU A 19 -31.18 -7.94 6.37
C GLU A 19 -30.68 -9.37 6.16
N GLU A 20 -30.64 -9.81 4.90
CA GLU A 20 -30.00 -11.07 4.53
C GLU A 20 -28.52 -10.96 4.89
N THR A 21 -28.13 -11.63 5.96
CA THR A 21 -26.71 -11.72 6.37
C THR A 21 -25.99 -12.55 5.30
N LYS A 22 -25.16 -11.91 4.49
CA LYS A 22 -24.32 -12.57 3.49
C LYS A 22 -23.42 -13.60 4.17
N SER A 23 -23.15 -14.69 3.48
CA SER A 23 -22.17 -15.67 3.95
C SER A 23 -20.75 -15.08 3.85
N ALA A 24 -19.83 -15.59 4.67
CA ALA A 24 -18.43 -15.17 4.60
C ALA A 24 -17.79 -15.41 3.21
N GLU A 25 -18.27 -16.43 2.48
CA GLU A 25 -17.82 -16.72 1.12
C GLU A 25 -18.33 -15.67 0.11
N GLU A 26 -19.58 -15.20 0.26
CA GLU A 26 -20.14 -14.13 -0.58
C GLU A 26 -19.45 -12.79 -0.33
N GLU A 27 -19.18 -12.45 0.92
CA GLU A 27 -18.41 -11.25 1.29
C GLU A 27 -16.99 -11.29 0.73
N ALA A 28 -16.31 -12.43 0.84
CA ALA A 28 -14.97 -12.62 0.29
C ALA A 28 -14.95 -12.51 -1.24
N ALA A 29 -15.95 -13.08 -1.92
CA ALA A 29 -16.09 -12.99 -3.37
C ALA A 29 -16.34 -11.54 -3.84
N GLU A 30 -17.22 -10.81 -3.16
CA GLU A 30 -17.45 -9.39 -3.45
C GLU A 30 -16.20 -8.53 -3.22
N GLN A 31 -15.46 -8.79 -2.15
CA GLN A 31 -14.22 -8.07 -1.86
C GLN A 31 -13.17 -8.34 -2.92
N TRP A 32 -13.07 -9.60 -3.37
CA TRP A 32 -12.19 -9.99 -4.48
C TRP A 32 -12.57 -9.31 -5.79
N GLU A 33 -13.88 -9.19 -6.08
CA GLU A 33 -14.39 -8.48 -7.26
C GLU A 33 -14.11 -6.98 -7.22
N LYS A 34 -14.25 -6.34 -6.05
CA LYS A 34 -13.87 -4.94 -5.84
C LYS A 34 -12.38 -4.71 -6.04
N GLY A 35 -11.55 -5.69 -5.70
CA GLY A 35 -10.11 -5.68 -5.93
C GLY A 35 -9.29 -4.87 -4.94
N TYR A 36 -9.88 -4.31 -3.87
CA TYR A 36 -9.15 -3.60 -2.81
C TYR A 36 -9.44 -4.19 -1.43
N GLY A 37 -8.52 -3.97 -0.49
CA GLY A 37 -8.62 -4.56 0.85
C GLY A 37 -8.59 -6.09 0.82
N LEU A 38 -7.88 -6.68 -0.15
CA LEU A 38 -7.73 -8.12 -0.25
C LEU A 38 -6.98 -8.66 0.97
N PRO A 39 -7.26 -9.90 1.40
CA PRO A 39 -6.59 -10.49 2.55
C PRO A 39 -5.10 -10.69 2.25
N VAL A 40 -4.25 -10.14 3.12
CA VAL A 40 -2.80 -10.37 3.06
C VAL A 40 -2.49 -11.67 3.76
N ASP A 41 -1.70 -12.49 3.11
CA ASP A 41 -1.26 -13.74 3.70
C ASP A 41 -0.20 -13.49 4.79
N GLU A 42 -0.18 -14.32 5.81
CA GLU A 42 0.67 -14.15 6.99
C GLU A 42 2.17 -14.19 6.63
N GLN A 43 2.55 -14.94 5.61
CA GLN A 43 3.93 -15.03 5.14
C GLN A 43 4.34 -13.73 4.44
N GLU A 44 3.47 -13.15 3.59
CA GLU A 44 3.72 -11.86 2.93
C GLU A 44 3.81 -10.72 3.96
N GLU A 45 2.95 -10.72 4.98
CA GLU A 45 3.01 -9.74 6.06
C GLU A 45 4.34 -9.79 6.82
N LYS A 46 4.81 -10.98 7.16
CA LYS A 46 6.11 -11.19 7.81
C LYS A 46 7.28 -10.77 6.92
N GLU A 47 7.21 -11.10 5.63
CA GLU A 47 8.21 -10.71 4.65
C GLU A 47 8.28 -9.17 4.54
N ALA A 48 7.13 -8.51 4.37
CA ALA A 48 7.05 -7.06 4.29
C ALA A 48 7.60 -6.38 5.55
N ALA A 49 7.24 -6.87 6.73
CA ALA A 49 7.74 -6.33 8.00
C ALA A 49 9.26 -6.47 8.14
N ASN A 50 9.83 -7.62 7.77
CA ASN A 50 11.26 -7.86 7.81
C ASN A 50 12.02 -7.01 6.80
N ASP A 51 11.51 -6.89 5.58
CA ASP A 51 12.08 -6.08 4.52
C ASP A 51 12.10 -4.59 4.91
N CYS A 52 10.97 -4.06 5.36
CA CYS A 52 10.89 -2.69 5.85
C CYS A 52 11.87 -2.44 7.01
N LYS A 53 11.90 -3.34 7.99
CA LYS A 53 12.84 -3.23 9.13
C LYS A 53 14.29 -3.18 8.67
N LYS A 54 14.69 -4.08 7.77
CA LYS A 54 16.05 -4.12 7.21
C LYS A 54 16.41 -2.81 6.52
N MET A 55 15.53 -2.27 5.67
CA MET A 55 15.78 -1.01 4.97
C MET A 55 15.85 0.18 5.94
N MET A 56 14.98 0.23 6.96
CA MET A 56 15.03 1.25 7.99
C MET A 56 16.35 1.18 8.80
N GLU A 57 16.83 0.00 9.13
CA GLU A 57 18.11 -0.17 9.85
C GLU A 57 19.30 0.35 9.03
N LEU A 58 19.28 0.19 7.70
CA LEU A 58 20.35 0.66 6.81
C LEU A 58 20.49 2.19 6.76
N ILE A 59 19.41 2.93 7.01
CA ILE A 59 19.40 4.40 6.97
C ILE A 59 19.28 5.03 8.36
N PHE A 60 19.35 4.22 9.41
CA PHE A 60 19.15 4.70 10.78
C PHE A 60 20.13 5.78 11.20
N ASP A 61 21.42 5.63 10.86
CA ASP A 61 22.47 6.62 11.17
C ASP A 61 22.18 7.96 10.50
N ILE A 62 21.81 7.95 9.22
CA ILE A 62 21.43 9.16 8.46
C ILE A 62 20.21 9.81 9.11
N TYR A 63 19.17 9.02 9.40
CA TYR A 63 17.96 9.54 10.05
C TYR A 63 18.24 10.13 11.44
N LYS A 64 19.05 9.44 12.23
CA LYS A 64 19.39 9.85 13.60
C LYS A 64 20.07 11.22 13.62
N ASP A 65 20.99 11.44 12.70
CA ASP A 65 21.83 12.64 12.66
C ASP A 65 21.19 13.79 11.85
N ALA A 66 20.08 13.53 11.14
CA ALA A 66 19.38 14.50 10.33
C ALA A 66 18.70 15.60 11.16
N ASP A 67 18.65 16.80 10.61
CA ASP A 67 17.77 17.86 11.09
C ASP A 67 16.31 17.49 10.77
N LYS A 68 15.50 17.35 11.81
CA LYS A 68 14.09 16.97 11.73
C LYS A 68 13.14 18.16 11.75
N GLY A 69 13.72 19.38 11.76
CA GLY A 69 12.95 20.61 11.91
C GLY A 69 12.36 20.76 13.33
N THR A 70 11.51 21.77 13.47
CA THR A 70 10.86 22.13 14.75
C THR A 70 9.36 21.84 14.76
N ALA A 71 8.80 21.37 13.63
CA ALA A 71 7.38 21.05 13.52
C ALA A 71 7.03 19.75 14.26
N SER A 72 5.75 19.54 14.54
CA SER A 72 5.25 18.30 15.16
C SER A 72 5.48 17.07 14.29
N ASN A 73 5.48 17.25 12.97
CA ASN A 73 5.79 16.21 12.00
C ASN A 73 7.22 16.41 11.48
N VAL A 74 7.96 15.32 11.42
CA VAL A 74 9.32 15.31 10.85
C VAL A 74 9.22 15.57 9.35
N VAL A 75 10.06 16.51 8.87
CA VAL A 75 10.26 16.74 7.43
C VAL A 75 11.77 16.91 7.22
N LEU A 76 12.36 15.91 6.59
CA LEU A 76 13.77 15.93 6.21
C LEU A 76 13.97 16.80 4.98
N ASN A 77 15.15 17.38 4.83
CA ASN A 77 15.50 18.07 3.59
C ASN A 77 15.79 17.07 2.46
N ASP A 78 15.70 17.54 1.23
CA ASP A 78 15.88 16.73 0.02
C ASP A 78 17.25 16.05 -0.03
N GLU A 79 18.30 16.73 0.43
CA GLU A 79 19.68 16.22 0.44
C GLU A 79 19.77 14.97 1.33
N THR A 80 19.19 15.01 2.52
CA THR A 80 19.14 13.86 3.44
C THR A 80 18.36 12.70 2.85
N VAL A 81 17.21 12.97 2.22
CA VAL A 81 16.40 11.92 1.57
C VAL A 81 17.16 11.27 0.40
N LEU A 82 17.86 12.06 -0.41
CA LEU A 82 18.70 11.55 -1.50
C LEU A 82 19.92 10.76 -1.00
N GLU A 83 20.49 11.12 0.14
CA GLU A 83 21.55 10.33 0.79
C GLU A 83 21.02 8.96 1.25
N MET A 84 19.82 8.93 1.85
CA MET A 84 19.14 7.68 2.19
C MET A 84 18.89 6.82 0.96
N GLN A 85 18.39 7.42 -0.14
CA GLN A 85 18.19 6.73 -1.41
C GLN A 85 19.47 6.06 -1.88
N LYS A 86 20.57 6.82 -1.91
CA LYS A 86 21.87 6.30 -2.33
C LYS A 86 22.32 5.11 -1.46
N ARG A 87 22.12 5.18 -0.16
CA ARG A 87 22.44 4.09 0.77
C ARG A 87 21.63 2.83 0.48
N LEU A 88 20.31 2.98 0.24
CA LEU A 88 19.46 1.82 -0.08
C LEU A 88 19.73 1.24 -1.45
N MET A 89 20.14 2.05 -2.43
CA MET A 89 20.53 1.58 -3.77
C MET A 89 21.72 0.61 -3.74
N GLU A 90 22.59 0.69 -2.73
CA GLU A 90 23.70 -0.25 -2.54
C GLU A 90 23.25 -1.69 -2.31
N THR A 91 21.98 -1.90 -1.93
CA THR A 91 21.38 -3.24 -1.83
C THR A 91 21.06 -3.88 -3.18
N GLY A 92 21.10 -3.11 -4.26
CA GLY A 92 20.65 -3.52 -5.59
C GLY A 92 19.14 -3.41 -5.82
N CYS A 93 18.36 -3.05 -4.80
CA CYS A 93 16.92 -2.89 -4.92
C CYS A 93 16.54 -1.59 -5.64
N PRO A 94 15.41 -1.55 -6.37
CA PRO A 94 14.84 -0.30 -6.86
C PRO A 94 14.42 0.61 -5.71
N VAL A 95 14.84 1.88 -5.76
CA VAL A 95 14.53 2.86 -4.71
C VAL A 95 14.09 4.17 -5.33
N SER A 96 12.88 4.61 -5.01
CA SER A 96 12.33 5.93 -5.36
C SER A 96 12.30 6.87 -4.16
N THR A 97 12.06 8.14 -4.42
CA THR A 97 11.80 9.16 -3.39
C THR A 97 10.71 10.13 -3.84
N LEU A 98 10.16 10.89 -2.92
CA LEU A 98 9.24 11.99 -3.20
C LEU A 98 9.96 13.32 -3.53
N VAL A 99 11.29 13.31 -3.59
CA VAL A 99 12.07 14.50 -3.97
C VAL A 99 11.82 14.84 -5.44
N THR A 100 11.43 16.08 -5.69
CA THR A 100 11.09 16.56 -7.04
C THR A 100 12.29 16.41 -7.99
N TYR A 101 12.05 15.87 -9.17
CA TYR A 101 13.05 15.56 -10.21
C TYR A 101 14.09 14.51 -9.83
N SER A 102 13.91 13.75 -8.74
CA SER A 102 14.73 12.57 -8.49
C SER A 102 14.35 11.42 -9.43
N ASN A 103 15.30 10.58 -9.76
CA ASN A 103 15.06 9.35 -10.52
C ASN A 103 15.02 8.16 -9.58
N MET A 104 14.27 7.11 -9.96
CA MET A 104 14.36 5.81 -9.30
C MET A 104 15.77 5.25 -9.52
N GLY A 105 16.42 4.85 -8.42
CA GLY A 105 17.67 4.10 -8.50
C GLY A 105 17.43 2.62 -8.78
N ASN A 106 18.33 1.97 -9.49
CA ASN A 106 18.27 0.54 -9.87
C ASN A 106 16.94 0.17 -10.57
N TYR A 107 16.45 1.07 -11.42
CA TYR A 107 15.16 0.93 -12.11
C TYR A 107 15.12 -0.23 -13.11
N GLU A 108 16.27 -0.75 -13.54
CA GLU A 108 16.39 -1.76 -14.59
C GLU A 108 15.65 -3.05 -14.25
N SER A 109 15.55 -3.39 -12.96
CA SER A 109 14.79 -4.57 -12.52
C SER A 109 13.28 -4.36 -12.64
N VAL A 110 12.81 -3.12 -12.47
CA VAL A 110 11.40 -2.74 -12.67
C VAL A 110 11.06 -2.73 -14.16
N ASP A 111 11.95 -2.17 -14.98
CA ASP A 111 11.85 -2.14 -16.43
C ASP A 111 11.71 -3.57 -16.99
N SER A 112 12.67 -4.43 -16.67
CA SER A 112 12.65 -5.84 -17.07
C SER A 112 11.40 -6.58 -16.59
N TYR A 113 10.94 -6.34 -15.36
CA TYR A 113 9.72 -6.93 -14.84
C TYR A 113 8.49 -6.50 -15.66
N LEU A 114 8.36 -5.20 -15.97
CA LEU A 114 7.23 -4.67 -16.72
C LEU A 114 7.25 -5.13 -18.21
N GLU A 115 8.42 -5.25 -18.81
CA GLU A 115 8.57 -5.85 -20.14
C GLU A 115 8.10 -7.31 -20.17
N ASN A 116 8.50 -8.11 -19.16
CA ASN A 116 8.06 -9.50 -19.01
C ASN A 116 6.54 -9.59 -18.79
N CYS A 117 5.94 -8.69 -17.99
CA CYS A 117 4.50 -8.64 -17.82
C CYS A 117 3.77 -8.34 -19.13
N THR A 118 4.29 -7.43 -19.97
CA THR A 118 3.73 -7.16 -21.31
C THR A 118 3.80 -8.38 -22.23
N ALA A 119 4.78 -9.24 -22.04
CA ALA A 119 4.91 -10.53 -22.74
C ALA A 119 4.03 -11.64 -22.13
N GLY A 120 3.28 -11.37 -21.05
CA GLY A 120 2.43 -12.33 -20.35
C GLY A 120 3.18 -13.22 -19.35
N GLU A 121 4.42 -12.90 -19.02
CA GLU A 121 5.23 -13.67 -18.08
C GLU A 121 4.92 -13.30 -16.63
N ARG A 122 4.68 -14.32 -15.80
CA ARG A 122 4.44 -14.16 -14.35
C ARG A 122 5.70 -13.69 -13.64
N GLY A 123 5.51 -12.85 -12.63
CA GLY A 123 6.64 -12.38 -11.83
C GLY A 123 6.25 -11.40 -10.76
N SER A 124 7.25 -10.93 -10.04
CA SER A 124 7.08 -9.85 -9.05
C SER A 124 8.33 -8.99 -8.96
N VAL A 125 8.16 -7.75 -8.54
CA VAL A 125 9.24 -6.82 -8.23
C VAL A 125 8.90 -6.03 -6.97
N VAL A 126 9.90 -5.76 -6.14
CA VAL A 126 9.75 -4.91 -4.94
C VAL A 126 10.46 -3.60 -5.19
N VAL A 127 9.76 -2.50 -4.96
CA VAL A 127 10.28 -1.13 -5.00
C VAL A 127 10.20 -0.54 -3.60
N TYR A 128 11.25 0.14 -3.16
CA TYR A 128 11.21 0.93 -1.93
C TYR A 128 11.07 2.40 -2.26
N GLU A 129 10.27 3.10 -1.46
CA GLU A 129 10.09 4.55 -1.57
C GLU A 129 10.45 5.21 -0.24
N ILE A 130 11.31 6.22 -0.28
CA ILE A 130 11.68 6.99 0.91
C ILE A 130 10.79 8.22 0.98
N HIS A 131 10.10 8.35 2.11
CA HIS A 131 9.21 9.47 2.39
C HIS A 131 9.97 10.64 3.02
N SER A 132 9.36 11.83 2.96
CA SER A 132 9.96 13.05 3.52
C SER A 132 10.14 13.03 5.03
N ASP A 133 9.46 12.15 5.74
CA ASP A 133 9.63 11.93 7.19
C ASP A 133 10.72 10.89 7.52
N GLY A 134 11.40 10.35 6.51
CA GLY A 134 12.39 9.29 6.63
C GLY A 134 11.78 7.90 6.80
N GLY A 135 10.48 7.77 6.70
CA GLY A 135 9.79 6.46 6.60
C GLY A 135 10.05 5.79 5.25
N ILE A 136 9.72 4.52 5.17
CA ILE A 136 9.88 3.71 3.96
C ILE A 136 8.56 3.05 3.57
N GLY A 137 8.17 3.22 2.30
CA GLY A 137 7.20 2.39 1.62
C GLY A 137 7.88 1.18 0.98
N ARG A 138 7.28 -0.01 1.09
CA ARG A 138 7.61 -1.21 0.34
C ARG A 138 6.45 -1.52 -0.57
N ILE A 139 6.67 -1.48 -1.87
CA ILE A 139 5.66 -1.67 -2.89
C ILE A 139 6.05 -2.91 -3.70
N LYS A 140 5.31 -4.01 -3.55
CA LYS A 140 5.52 -5.24 -4.30
C LYS A 140 4.45 -5.35 -5.38
N TYR A 141 4.86 -5.25 -6.63
CA TYR A 141 4.01 -5.56 -7.77
C TYR A 141 4.11 -7.05 -8.09
N ILE A 142 2.96 -7.67 -8.35
CA ILE A 142 2.82 -9.10 -8.65
C ILE A 142 1.97 -9.23 -9.90
N TYR A 143 2.48 -9.93 -10.91
CA TYR A 143 1.70 -10.28 -12.10
C TYR A 143 1.56 -11.80 -12.18
N ASP A 144 0.32 -12.29 -12.22
CA ASP A 144 0.02 -13.73 -12.22
C ASP A 144 -0.13 -14.33 -13.64
N GLY A 145 0.12 -13.53 -14.67
CA GLY A 145 -0.05 -13.88 -16.09
C GLY A 145 -1.38 -13.40 -16.67
N THR A 146 -2.26 -12.84 -15.85
CA THR A 146 -3.57 -12.29 -16.24
C THR A 146 -3.79 -10.94 -15.55
N ASP A 147 -3.75 -10.92 -14.24
CA ASP A 147 -4.00 -9.75 -13.41
C ASP A 147 -2.72 -9.27 -12.74
N MET A 148 -2.65 -7.98 -12.50
CA MET A 148 -1.58 -7.36 -11.71
C MET A 148 -2.12 -6.94 -10.35
N TYR A 149 -1.30 -7.12 -9.33
CA TYR A 149 -1.61 -6.81 -7.94
C TYR A 149 -0.50 -5.96 -7.33
N VAL A 150 -0.84 -5.21 -6.30
CA VAL A 150 0.12 -4.47 -5.49
C VAL A 150 -0.07 -4.77 -4.01
N VAL A 151 1.00 -5.16 -3.34
CA VAL A 151 1.09 -5.21 -1.89
C VAL A 151 1.92 -4.01 -1.43
N SER A 152 1.28 -3.09 -0.73
CA SER A 152 1.93 -1.90 -0.19
C SER A 152 2.03 -2.00 1.32
N ALA A 153 3.22 -1.80 1.86
CA ALA A 153 3.47 -1.72 3.29
C ALA A 153 4.30 -0.47 3.60
N GLY A 154 4.08 0.14 4.75
CA GLY A 154 4.83 1.29 5.17
C GLY A 154 5.41 1.12 6.57
N SER A 155 6.61 1.64 6.79
CA SER A 155 7.26 1.72 8.09
C SER A 155 7.67 3.14 8.42
N VAL A 156 7.48 3.51 9.65
CA VAL A 156 7.77 4.85 10.17
C VAL A 156 8.63 4.78 11.43
N TRP A 157 9.29 5.89 11.76
CA TRP A 157 10.01 6.06 13.02
C TRP A 157 9.07 6.52 14.12
N ASN A 158 9.13 5.89 15.28
CA ASN A 158 8.47 6.40 16.46
C ASN A 158 9.34 7.45 17.18
N LYS A 159 8.80 8.09 18.21
CA LYS A 159 9.48 9.12 19.00
C LYS A 159 10.79 8.67 19.66
N ASN A 160 10.97 7.36 19.81
CA ASN A 160 12.18 6.76 20.42
C ASN A 160 13.20 6.32 19.36
N GLY A 161 13.00 6.67 18.09
CA GLY A 161 13.87 6.26 16.98
C GLY A 161 13.80 4.77 16.66
N LYS A 162 12.72 4.07 17.02
CA LYS A 162 12.47 2.69 16.60
C LYS A 162 11.56 2.69 15.40
N SER A 163 11.87 1.88 14.41
CA SER A 163 11.02 1.66 13.25
C SER A 163 9.95 0.61 13.53
N GLY A 164 8.83 0.71 12.84
CA GLY A 164 7.77 -0.28 12.87
C GLY A 164 6.85 -0.16 11.67
N MET A 165 6.34 -1.28 11.19
CA MET A 165 5.35 -1.29 10.13
C MET A 165 4.07 -0.64 10.61
N SER A 166 3.56 0.32 9.84
CA SER A 166 2.37 1.12 10.17
C SER A 166 1.13 0.66 9.45
N TYR A 167 1.29 0.08 8.27
CA TYR A 167 0.19 -0.49 7.48
C TYR A 167 0.71 -1.54 6.50
N ILE A 168 -0.21 -2.39 6.05
CA ILE A 168 -0.07 -3.23 4.87
C ILE A 168 -1.41 -3.30 4.15
N SER A 169 -1.40 -3.31 2.83
CA SER A 169 -2.59 -3.44 1.99
C SER A 169 -2.30 -4.29 0.77
N TYR A 170 -3.32 -4.97 0.27
CA TYR A 170 -3.27 -5.79 -0.94
C TYR A 170 -4.41 -5.39 -1.87
N THR A 171 -4.09 -5.01 -3.09
CA THR A 171 -5.05 -4.46 -4.05
C THR A 171 -4.77 -5.01 -5.44
N ARG A 172 -5.85 -5.37 -6.18
CA ARG A 172 -5.77 -5.69 -7.61
C ARG A 172 -5.74 -4.39 -8.41
N ILE A 173 -4.81 -4.27 -9.32
CA ILE A 173 -4.73 -3.17 -10.28
C ILE A 173 -5.75 -3.42 -11.39
N LYS A 174 -6.71 -2.51 -11.55
CA LYS A 174 -7.78 -2.63 -12.56
C LYS A 174 -7.24 -2.58 -13.98
N GLU A 175 -6.46 -1.55 -14.25
CA GLU A 175 -5.86 -1.31 -15.54
C GLU A 175 -4.42 -0.87 -15.36
N TRP A 176 -3.55 -1.35 -16.21
CA TRP A 176 -2.16 -0.92 -16.23
C TRP A 176 -1.61 -0.87 -17.64
N LYS A 177 -0.61 -0.04 -17.82
CA LYS A 177 0.09 0.13 -19.08
C LYS A 177 1.55 0.45 -18.83
N TYR A 178 2.42 -0.23 -19.54
CA TYR A 178 3.83 0.15 -19.69
C TYR A 178 4.07 0.63 -21.12
N THR A 179 4.64 1.83 -21.25
CA THR A 179 4.84 2.49 -22.55
C THR A 179 6.25 2.33 -23.04
N ASP A 180 6.45 2.47 -24.37
CA ASP A 180 7.78 2.47 -25.03
C ASP A 180 8.73 3.56 -24.51
N LYS A 181 8.20 4.53 -23.75
CA LYS A 181 8.97 5.62 -23.11
C LYS A 181 9.32 5.31 -21.65
N GLY A 182 9.02 4.11 -21.16
CA GLY A 182 9.27 3.71 -19.77
C GLY A 182 8.29 4.29 -18.75
N TRP A 183 7.07 4.69 -19.15
CA TRP A 183 6.02 5.11 -18.22
C TRP A 183 5.18 3.91 -17.80
N PHE A 184 5.13 3.64 -16.50
CA PHE A 184 4.19 2.71 -15.90
C PHE A 184 3.03 3.50 -15.29
N CYS A 185 1.83 3.27 -15.83
CA CYS A 185 0.59 3.91 -15.37
C CYS A 185 -0.39 2.82 -14.98
N TYR A 186 -1.13 3.02 -13.88
CA TYR A 186 -2.14 2.07 -13.44
C TYR A 186 -3.26 2.73 -12.66
N GLU A 187 -4.41 2.05 -12.58
CA GLU A 187 -5.57 2.40 -11.76
C GLU A 187 -5.84 1.30 -10.72
N LEU A 188 -6.18 1.72 -9.48
CA LEU A 188 -6.56 0.84 -8.37
C LEU A 188 -8.08 0.74 -8.25
#